data_e7fb6abb017c4a6f6d367edfe1f4312f
#
_entry.id   e7fb6abb017c4a6f6d367edfe1f4312f
#
_cell.length_a   1.000
_cell.length_b   1.000
_cell.length_c   1.000
_cell.angle_alpha   90.00
_cell.angle_beta   90.00
_cell.angle_gamma   90.00
#
_symmetry.space_group_name_H-M   'P 1'
#
loop_
_entity.id
_entity.type
_entity.pdbx_description
1 polymer ?
#
loop_
_entity_poly.entity_id
_entity_poly.type
_entity_poly.pdbx_seq_one_letter_code
_entity_poly.pdbx_strand_id
1 'polypeptide(L)'
;MKSQSLPVNILALLDSIINEAVSKISEFTTKPTAFSRHRVIDVSKLIMLIINMQSESIQKELFKNISLSGCSIAASAFVQAKAKLKPDIFRYIFDQLNMNLASLKLYNDEYRLFAIDGSDFNQVWNPKSENIVCFEDSNRKPYCQVHLNALYDLENKIYQDCVIQPKNKMDERKAAVEMLSRLECGKYIVLMDRGYLSFNMIQHCNVNKDCYYVIRSKTGFTAIKEISQLPDEEYDGILDCWVTTSNHFYTQNKDHLNIHLVNIHLVNHVNHQYKKFKSKNSKDNSWDFKQFCHVRFRVCKFRINPDDAPNKEQWEVLVTNLDADKFPLERMKELYNLRWGIEKSFKMLKYDDCGIQFHSKKDEFVKMELYAHLIAYNVIMNMVNQAYAPHPKSKSNSEYQINLSMAFFIVHFSRYWIAEEGL
;
A
#
# COMPACT_ATOMS: atom_id res chain seq x y z
N MET A 1 17.49 -32.66 -0.41
CA MET A 1 16.32 -32.54 -1.30
C MET A 1 15.30 -31.67 -0.58
N LYS A 2 15.17 -30.38 -0.98
CA LYS A 2 14.09 -29.53 -0.49
C LYS A 2 12.80 -30.05 -1.11
N SER A 3 11.81 -30.45 -0.28
CA SER A 3 10.49 -30.80 -0.76
C SER A 3 9.92 -29.58 -1.52
N GLN A 4 9.80 -29.69 -2.82
CA GLN A 4 9.02 -28.73 -3.59
C GLN A 4 7.57 -28.92 -3.12
N SER A 5 7.11 -27.99 -2.27
CA SER A 5 5.68 -27.87 -2.00
C SER A 5 4.98 -27.63 -3.35
N LEU A 6 3.94 -28.41 -3.64
CA LEU A 6 3.11 -28.20 -4.81
C LEU A 6 2.66 -26.73 -4.86
N PRO A 7 2.71 -26.08 -6.04
CA PRO A 7 2.25 -24.71 -6.18
C PRO A 7 0.80 -24.62 -5.67
N VAL A 8 0.55 -23.70 -4.74
CA VAL A 8 -0.79 -23.44 -4.24
C VAL A 8 -1.61 -22.93 -5.41
N ASN A 9 -2.70 -23.60 -5.72
CA ASN A 9 -3.65 -23.11 -6.72
C ASN A 9 -4.32 -21.85 -6.14
N ILE A 10 -3.81 -20.69 -6.49
CA ILE A 10 -4.28 -19.41 -5.98
C ILE A 10 -5.76 -19.14 -6.28
N LEU A 11 -6.29 -19.69 -7.37
CA LEU A 11 -7.70 -19.56 -7.71
C LEU A 11 -8.57 -20.39 -6.77
N ALA A 12 -8.17 -21.62 -6.47
CA ALA A 12 -8.87 -22.47 -5.48
C ALA A 12 -8.80 -21.84 -4.07
N LEU A 13 -7.68 -21.21 -3.72
CA LEU A 13 -7.55 -20.46 -2.48
C LEU A 13 -8.53 -19.27 -2.45
N LEU A 14 -8.61 -18.49 -3.52
CA LEU A 14 -9.55 -17.37 -3.61
C LEU A 14 -11.00 -17.84 -3.48
N ASP A 15 -11.36 -18.92 -4.16
CA ASP A 15 -12.71 -19.50 -4.08
C ASP A 15 -13.05 -19.98 -2.66
N SER A 16 -12.09 -20.60 -1.97
CA SER A 16 -12.25 -21.02 -0.57
C SER A 16 -12.48 -19.82 0.34
N ILE A 17 -11.72 -18.75 0.18
CA ILE A 17 -11.85 -17.50 0.97
C ILE A 17 -13.19 -16.82 0.69
N ILE A 18 -13.62 -16.76 -0.56
CA ILE A 18 -14.94 -16.22 -0.93
C ILE A 18 -16.06 -17.03 -0.27
N ASN A 19 -15.99 -18.37 -0.31
CA ASN A 19 -16.97 -19.23 0.32
C ASN A 19 -17.00 -19.05 1.85
N GLU A 20 -15.85 -18.87 2.48
CA GLU A 20 -15.76 -18.52 3.91
C GLU A 20 -16.44 -17.17 4.19
N ALA A 21 -16.14 -16.12 3.41
CA ALA A 21 -16.78 -14.82 3.55
C ALA A 21 -18.30 -14.90 3.37
N VAL A 22 -18.77 -15.72 2.44
CA VAL A 22 -20.20 -15.96 2.19
C VAL A 22 -20.87 -16.70 3.34
N SER A 23 -20.19 -17.62 4.01
CA SER A 23 -20.72 -18.28 5.21
C SER A 23 -21.01 -17.31 6.36
N LYS A 24 -20.30 -16.17 6.39
CA LYS A 24 -20.44 -15.08 7.35
C LYS A 24 -21.15 -13.84 6.76
N ILE A 25 -21.95 -14.02 5.70
CA ILE A 25 -22.45 -12.89 4.89
C ILE A 25 -23.29 -11.87 5.66
N SER A 26 -23.95 -12.28 6.75
CA SER A 26 -24.72 -11.37 7.60
C SER A 26 -23.90 -10.23 8.20
N GLU A 27 -22.60 -10.43 8.43
CA GLU A 27 -21.66 -9.41 8.94
C GLU A 27 -21.34 -8.36 7.88
N PHE A 28 -21.32 -8.78 6.61
CA PHE A 28 -20.90 -8.00 5.45
C PHE A 28 -22.05 -7.41 4.65
N THR A 29 -23.27 -7.43 5.16
CA THR A 29 -24.44 -6.90 4.46
C THR A 29 -25.03 -5.70 5.15
N THR A 30 -25.71 -4.84 4.38
CA THR A 30 -26.39 -3.64 4.88
C THR A 30 -27.66 -3.98 5.70
N LYS A 31 -28.23 -5.18 5.49
CA LYS A 31 -29.39 -5.71 6.22
C LYS A 31 -29.17 -7.18 6.51
N PRO A 32 -29.49 -7.70 7.71
CA PRO A 32 -29.29 -9.11 8.08
C PRO A 32 -30.02 -10.10 7.14
N THR A 33 -31.16 -9.68 6.58
CA THR A 33 -31.98 -10.49 5.65
C THR A 33 -31.53 -10.38 4.18
N ALA A 34 -30.43 -9.67 3.90
CA ALA A 34 -29.92 -9.58 2.54
C ALA A 34 -29.43 -10.97 2.09
N PHE A 35 -29.73 -11.31 0.83
CA PHE A 35 -29.38 -12.59 0.20
C PHE A 35 -30.04 -13.84 0.81
N SER A 36 -31.06 -13.70 1.63
CA SER A 36 -31.81 -14.84 2.21
C SER A 36 -32.64 -15.63 1.18
N ARG A 37 -32.89 -15.06 -0.01
CA ARG A 37 -33.65 -15.71 -1.09
C ARG A 37 -32.73 -16.09 -2.22
N HIS A 38 -32.88 -17.29 -2.75
CA HIS A 38 -32.22 -17.70 -4.00
C HIS A 38 -32.61 -16.78 -5.15
N ARG A 39 -31.63 -16.17 -5.78
CA ARG A 39 -31.77 -15.30 -6.95
C ARG A 39 -30.80 -15.75 -8.04
N VAL A 40 -30.99 -15.21 -9.24
CA VAL A 40 -30.15 -15.48 -10.42
C VAL A 40 -28.66 -15.29 -10.13
N ILE A 41 -28.29 -14.27 -9.33
CA ILE A 41 -26.92 -14.07 -8.87
C ILE A 41 -26.84 -14.46 -7.39
N ASP A 42 -26.08 -15.50 -7.08
CA ASP A 42 -25.65 -15.78 -5.72
C ASP A 42 -24.51 -14.83 -5.29
N VAL A 43 -24.21 -14.83 -4.00
CA VAL A 43 -23.23 -13.88 -3.43
C VAL A 43 -21.82 -14.17 -3.91
N SER A 44 -21.41 -15.44 -4.02
CA SER A 44 -20.08 -15.83 -4.48
C SER A 44 -19.84 -15.33 -5.90
N LYS A 45 -20.81 -15.57 -6.79
CA LYS A 45 -20.76 -15.08 -8.17
C LYS A 45 -20.74 -13.57 -8.25
N LEU A 46 -21.52 -12.88 -7.41
CA LEU A 46 -21.50 -11.40 -7.34
C LEU A 46 -20.12 -10.87 -6.96
N ILE A 47 -19.48 -11.45 -5.95
CA ILE A 47 -18.13 -11.07 -5.52
C ILE A 47 -17.14 -11.32 -6.65
N MET A 48 -17.16 -12.49 -7.28
CA MET A 48 -16.28 -12.82 -8.40
C MET A 48 -16.47 -11.90 -9.60
N LEU A 49 -17.73 -11.54 -9.92
CA LEU A 49 -18.03 -10.57 -10.97
C LEU A 49 -17.38 -9.22 -10.67
N ILE A 50 -17.47 -8.73 -9.42
CA ILE A 50 -16.87 -7.46 -9.03
C ILE A 50 -15.33 -7.52 -9.09
N ILE A 51 -14.70 -8.64 -8.69
CA ILE A 51 -13.24 -8.84 -8.75
C ILE A 51 -12.75 -8.88 -10.21
N ASN A 52 -13.56 -9.41 -11.13
CA ASN A 52 -13.19 -9.55 -12.55
C ASN A 52 -13.55 -8.33 -13.40
N MET A 53 -14.27 -7.33 -12.87
CA MET A 53 -14.57 -6.10 -13.61
C MET A 53 -13.31 -5.31 -13.93
N GLN A 54 -13.26 -4.76 -15.14
CA GLN A 54 -12.20 -3.92 -15.68
C GLN A 54 -12.68 -2.47 -15.89
N SER A 55 -12.28 -1.85 -16.99
CA SER A 55 -12.54 -0.43 -17.27
C SER A 55 -13.71 -0.18 -18.22
N GLU A 56 -14.50 -1.20 -18.55
CA GLU A 56 -15.59 -1.07 -19.50
C GLU A 56 -16.92 -0.68 -18.82
N SER A 57 -17.98 -0.43 -19.61
CA SER A 57 -19.30 -0.21 -19.02
C SER A 57 -19.83 -1.47 -18.31
N ILE A 58 -20.60 -1.29 -17.22
CA ILE A 58 -21.18 -2.41 -16.45
C ILE A 58 -21.85 -3.44 -17.36
N GLN A 59 -22.59 -3.00 -18.40
CA GLN A 59 -23.29 -3.92 -19.29
C GLN A 59 -22.31 -4.77 -20.12
N LYS A 60 -21.22 -4.20 -20.59
CA LYS A 60 -20.17 -4.94 -21.31
C LYS A 60 -19.42 -5.88 -20.39
N GLU A 61 -19.11 -5.45 -19.18
CA GLU A 61 -18.46 -6.29 -18.16
C GLU A 61 -19.33 -7.50 -17.81
N LEU A 62 -20.63 -7.30 -17.60
CA LEU A 62 -21.55 -8.40 -17.34
C LEU A 62 -21.69 -9.34 -18.53
N PHE A 63 -21.67 -8.81 -19.76
CA PHE A 63 -21.71 -9.63 -20.96
C PHE A 63 -20.46 -10.48 -21.13
N LYS A 64 -19.27 -9.90 -20.93
CA LYS A 64 -18.00 -10.63 -20.95
C LYS A 64 -17.95 -11.75 -19.88
N ASN A 65 -18.61 -11.54 -18.75
CA ASN A 65 -18.62 -12.47 -17.62
C ASN A 65 -19.87 -13.40 -17.58
N ILE A 66 -20.59 -13.56 -18.70
CA ILE A 66 -21.77 -14.44 -18.77
C ILE A 66 -21.42 -15.88 -18.37
N SER A 67 -20.29 -16.41 -18.79
CA SER A 67 -19.81 -17.74 -18.42
C SER A 67 -19.68 -17.93 -16.90
N LEU A 68 -19.23 -16.92 -16.18
CA LEU A 68 -19.12 -16.94 -14.70
C LEU A 68 -20.48 -16.87 -14.02
N SER A 69 -21.43 -16.13 -14.57
CA SER A 69 -22.78 -15.99 -13.99
C SER A 69 -23.73 -17.09 -14.40
N GLY A 70 -23.43 -17.81 -15.49
CA GLY A 70 -24.31 -18.83 -16.09
C GLY A 70 -25.57 -18.27 -16.75
N CYS A 71 -25.75 -16.96 -16.78
CA CYS A 71 -26.91 -16.29 -17.39
C CYS A 71 -26.66 -14.81 -17.63
N SER A 72 -27.44 -14.20 -18.51
CA SER A 72 -27.42 -12.75 -18.74
C SER A 72 -28.06 -12.02 -17.55
N ILE A 73 -27.37 -11.04 -17.03
CA ILE A 73 -27.79 -10.23 -15.89
C ILE A 73 -27.95 -8.78 -16.33
N ALA A 74 -29.08 -8.15 -15.98
CA ALA A 74 -29.28 -6.73 -16.23
C ALA A 74 -28.38 -5.89 -15.30
N ALA A 75 -27.78 -4.79 -15.83
CA ALA A 75 -26.95 -3.89 -15.04
C ALA A 75 -27.66 -3.35 -13.78
N SER A 76 -28.98 -3.09 -13.86
CA SER A 76 -29.78 -2.64 -12.71
C SER A 76 -29.87 -3.70 -11.61
N ALA A 77 -30.03 -4.97 -11.97
CA ALA A 77 -30.10 -6.09 -11.02
C ALA A 77 -28.73 -6.28 -10.32
N PHE A 78 -27.64 -6.19 -11.07
CA PHE A 78 -26.27 -6.22 -10.53
C PHE A 78 -26.04 -5.09 -9.53
N VAL A 79 -26.33 -3.84 -9.90
CA VAL A 79 -26.15 -2.67 -9.01
C VAL A 79 -27.01 -2.80 -7.75
N GLN A 80 -28.25 -3.31 -7.84
CA GLN A 80 -29.10 -3.56 -6.68
C GLN A 80 -28.55 -4.68 -5.77
N ALA A 81 -27.95 -5.72 -6.35
CA ALA A 81 -27.30 -6.77 -5.58
C ALA A 81 -26.03 -6.26 -4.88
N LYS A 82 -25.17 -5.54 -5.61
CA LYS A 82 -23.95 -4.88 -5.07
C LYS A 82 -24.28 -3.94 -3.91
N ALA A 83 -25.38 -3.19 -3.98
CA ALA A 83 -25.80 -2.26 -2.93
C ALA A 83 -26.17 -2.91 -1.59
N LYS A 84 -26.29 -4.24 -1.53
CA LYS A 84 -26.53 -4.97 -0.28
C LYS A 84 -25.25 -5.35 0.45
N LEU A 85 -24.09 -5.33 -0.23
CA LEU A 85 -22.78 -5.63 0.37
C LEU A 85 -22.18 -4.37 1.01
N LYS A 86 -21.38 -4.58 2.05
CA LYS A 86 -20.47 -3.58 2.62
C LYS A 86 -19.08 -3.74 2.02
N PRO A 87 -18.26 -2.67 1.92
CA PRO A 87 -16.87 -2.76 1.46
C PRO A 87 -16.02 -3.74 2.26
N ASP A 88 -16.37 -3.97 3.52
CA ASP A 88 -15.63 -4.79 4.47
C ASP A 88 -15.45 -6.24 4.01
N ILE A 89 -16.36 -6.78 3.17
CA ILE A 89 -16.21 -8.12 2.63
C ILE A 89 -15.00 -8.22 1.70
N PHE A 90 -14.73 -7.18 0.88
CA PHE A 90 -13.57 -7.16 0.00
C PHE A 90 -12.29 -6.92 0.79
N ARG A 91 -12.35 -6.11 1.86
CA ARG A 91 -11.24 -5.97 2.80
C ARG A 91 -10.91 -7.32 3.44
N TYR A 92 -11.91 -8.04 3.94
CA TYR A 92 -11.74 -9.37 4.51
C TYR A 92 -11.10 -10.36 3.53
N ILE A 93 -11.60 -10.41 2.29
CA ILE A 93 -11.04 -11.29 1.24
C ILE A 93 -9.59 -10.91 0.92
N PHE A 94 -9.27 -9.63 0.84
CA PHE A 94 -7.93 -9.13 0.61
C PHE A 94 -6.96 -9.55 1.73
N ASP A 95 -7.38 -9.38 2.99
CA ASP A 95 -6.57 -9.75 4.15
C ASP A 95 -6.36 -11.27 4.22
N GLN A 96 -7.42 -12.07 4.05
CA GLN A 96 -7.33 -13.52 4.06
C GLN A 96 -6.47 -14.05 2.91
N LEU A 97 -6.56 -13.45 1.72
CA LEU A 97 -5.69 -13.81 0.60
C LEU A 97 -4.21 -13.61 0.97
N ASN A 98 -3.86 -12.44 1.48
CA ASN A 98 -2.48 -12.11 1.84
C ASN A 98 -1.93 -12.95 3.00
N MET A 99 -2.75 -13.30 3.99
CA MET A 99 -2.38 -14.18 5.11
C MET A 99 -2.08 -15.61 4.65
N ASN A 100 -2.73 -16.08 3.59
CA ASN A 100 -2.62 -17.46 3.11
C ASN A 100 -1.66 -17.63 1.92
N LEU A 101 -0.98 -16.57 1.48
CA LEU A 101 0.05 -16.69 0.46
C LEU A 101 1.27 -17.44 1.01
N ALA A 102 1.62 -18.54 0.36
CA ALA A 102 2.75 -19.38 0.74
C ALA A 102 4.01 -19.03 -0.09
N SER A 103 5.17 -19.47 0.43
CA SER A 103 6.45 -19.45 -0.29
C SER A 103 6.86 -18.05 -0.78
N LEU A 104 6.64 -17.02 0.05
CA LEU A 104 7.05 -15.66 -0.27
C LEU A 104 8.58 -15.52 -0.28
N LYS A 105 9.11 -14.85 -1.30
CA LYS A 105 10.54 -14.55 -1.44
C LYS A 105 10.95 -13.53 -0.37
N LEU A 106 12.18 -13.70 0.12
CA LEU A 106 12.80 -12.80 1.09
C LEU A 106 13.97 -12.07 0.42
N TYR A 107 14.13 -10.81 0.74
CA TYR A 107 15.32 -10.04 0.39
C TYR A 107 16.50 -10.54 1.23
N ASN A 108 17.60 -10.94 0.56
CA ASN A 108 18.78 -11.58 1.17
C ASN A 108 18.44 -12.80 2.05
N ASP A 109 17.41 -13.55 1.73
CA ASP A 109 16.93 -14.73 2.49
C ASP A 109 16.59 -14.43 3.96
N GLU A 110 16.47 -13.18 4.36
CA GLU A 110 16.25 -12.77 5.76
C GLU A 110 15.05 -11.84 5.93
N TYR A 111 14.81 -10.90 5.02
CA TYR A 111 13.86 -9.81 5.22
C TYR A 111 12.70 -9.86 4.23
N ARG A 112 11.49 -9.57 4.69
CA ARG A 112 10.46 -9.08 3.79
C ARG A 112 10.83 -7.64 3.39
N LEU A 113 10.73 -7.32 2.12
CA LEU A 113 11.08 -5.97 1.62
C LEU A 113 9.84 -5.24 1.15
N PHE A 114 9.50 -4.15 1.82
CA PHE A 114 8.32 -3.36 1.52
C PHE A 114 8.65 -1.94 1.07
N ALA A 115 7.75 -1.36 0.29
CA ALA A 115 7.68 0.07 0.08
C ALA A 115 6.32 0.60 0.56
N ILE A 116 6.30 1.82 1.11
CA ILE A 116 5.08 2.55 1.41
C ILE A 116 5.03 3.79 0.55
N ASP A 117 3.90 4.00 -0.13
CA ASP A 117 3.63 5.21 -0.89
C ASP A 117 2.12 5.41 -1.07
N GLY A 118 1.73 6.62 -1.48
CA GLY A 118 0.35 7.00 -1.73
C GLY A 118 0.07 7.30 -3.19
N SER A 119 -1.14 7.02 -3.65
CA SER A 119 -1.56 7.32 -5.02
C SER A 119 -3.02 7.74 -5.10
N ASP A 120 -3.31 8.72 -5.95
CA ASP A 120 -4.65 9.26 -6.12
C ASP A 120 -5.37 8.61 -7.30
N PHE A 121 -6.66 8.29 -7.11
CA PHE A 121 -7.52 7.72 -8.15
C PHE A 121 -8.73 8.63 -8.38
N ASN A 122 -8.96 9.00 -9.64
CA ASN A 122 -10.09 9.83 -10.02
C ASN A 122 -11.40 9.05 -9.92
N GLN A 123 -12.40 9.67 -9.34
CA GLN A 123 -13.75 9.14 -9.18
C GLN A 123 -14.72 9.96 -10.02
N VAL A 124 -15.78 9.34 -10.50
CA VAL A 124 -16.87 10.04 -11.19
C VAL A 124 -17.52 11.05 -10.25
N TRP A 125 -17.78 12.27 -10.73
CA TRP A 125 -18.36 13.35 -9.94
C TRP A 125 -19.63 12.94 -9.20
N ASN A 126 -19.64 13.19 -7.89
CA ASN A 126 -20.77 12.98 -7.01
C ASN A 126 -20.83 14.11 -5.97
N PRO A 127 -21.85 14.99 -6.01
CA PRO A 127 -21.95 16.12 -5.08
C PRO A 127 -22.16 15.71 -3.61
N LYS A 128 -22.44 14.43 -3.33
CA LYS A 128 -22.61 13.87 -1.98
C LYS A 128 -21.40 13.05 -1.52
N SER A 129 -20.32 13.05 -2.30
CA SER A 129 -19.12 12.28 -1.97
C SER A 129 -18.30 12.96 -0.87
N GLU A 130 -17.73 12.18 0.02
CA GLU A 130 -16.71 12.64 0.96
C GLU A 130 -15.36 12.92 0.28
N ASN A 131 -15.17 12.37 -0.92
CA ASN A 131 -13.93 12.46 -1.71
C ASN A 131 -13.84 13.74 -2.54
N ILE A 132 -14.72 14.74 -2.30
CA ILE A 132 -14.70 16.02 -3.03
C ILE A 132 -13.47 16.82 -2.65
N VAL A 133 -12.71 17.23 -3.66
CA VAL A 133 -11.61 18.19 -3.56
C VAL A 133 -12.10 19.53 -4.07
N CYS A 134 -12.15 20.52 -3.18
CA CYS A 134 -12.50 21.91 -3.51
C CYS A 134 -11.23 22.76 -3.49
N PHE A 135 -11.22 23.82 -4.30
CA PHE A 135 -10.17 24.83 -4.32
C PHE A 135 -10.71 26.13 -3.71
N GLU A 136 -9.86 26.84 -3.02
CA GLU A 136 -10.17 28.21 -2.53
C GLU A 136 -10.27 29.20 -3.70
N ASP A 137 -9.55 28.92 -4.80
CA ASP A 137 -9.58 29.72 -6.02
C ASP A 137 -10.81 29.37 -6.87
N SER A 138 -11.65 30.38 -7.15
CA SER A 138 -12.95 30.25 -7.82
C SER A 138 -12.91 29.72 -9.27
N ASN A 139 -11.72 29.67 -9.88
CA ASN A 139 -11.55 29.30 -11.29
C ASN A 139 -11.40 27.77 -11.52
N ARG A 140 -11.19 26.98 -10.48
CA ARG A 140 -11.03 25.54 -10.60
C ARG A 140 -12.31 24.81 -10.22
N LYS A 141 -12.79 23.95 -11.13
CA LYS A 141 -13.95 23.09 -10.84
C LYS A 141 -13.58 22.04 -9.79
N PRO A 142 -14.46 21.79 -8.78
CA PRO A 142 -14.24 20.71 -7.84
C PRO A 142 -14.29 19.34 -8.56
N TYR A 143 -13.57 18.37 -8.03
CA TYR A 143 -13.56 17.00 -8.53
C TYR A 143 -13.61 16.00 -7.37
N CYS A 144 -13.84 14.71 -7.67
CA CYS A 144 -13.81 13.65 -6.66
C CYS A 144 -12.56 12.79 -6.86
N GLN A 145 -11.83 12.55 -5.75
CA GLN A 145 -10.59 11.77 -5.78
C GLN A 145 -10.41 11.00 -4.47
N VAL A 146 -10.16 9.71 -4.58
CA VAL A 146 -9.79 8.83 -3.47
C VAL A 146 -8.29 8.65 -3.43
N HIS A 147 -7.72 8.62 -2.22
CA HIS A 147 -6.30 8.40 -1.98
C HIS A 147 -6.07 6.99 -1.41
N LEU A 148 -5.23 6.22 -2.10
CA LEU A 148 -4.79 4.89 -1.69
C LEU A 148 -3.39 4.99 -1.10
N ASN A 149 -3.23 4.73 0.20
CA ASN A 149 -1.93 4.44 0.79
C ASN A 149 -1.73 2.93 0.74
N ALA A 150 -0.57 2.48 0.29
CA ALA A 150 -0.29 1.06 0.12
C ALA A 150 1.04 0.66 0.76
N LEU A 151 1.05 -0.53 1.34
CA LEU A 151 2.23 -1.28 1.75
C LEU A 151 2.44 -2.37 0.68
N TYR A 152 3.50 -2.26 -0.10
CA TYR A 152 3.78 -3.11 -1.26
C TYR A 152 5.02 -3.96 -1.03
N ASP A 153 4.90 -5.27 -1.19
CA ASP A 153 6.00 -6.21 -1.14
C ASP A 153 6.77 -6.18 -2.48
N LEU A 154 8.00 -5.73 -2.43
CA LEU A 154 8.84 -5.50 -3.61
C LEU A 154 9.38 -6.80 -4.23
N GLU A 155 9.67 -7.81 -3.40
CA GLU A 155 10.17 -9.11 -3.86
C GLU A 155 9.06 -9.95 -4.50
N ASN A 156 7.87 -9.89 -3.89
CA ASN A 156 6.73 -10.68 -4.34
C ASN A 156 5.79 -9.89 -5.26
N LYS A 157 6.00 -8.59 -5.39
CA LYS A 157 5.22 -7.67 -6.24
C LYS A 157 3.72 -7.73 -5.95
N ILE A 158 3.34 -7.72 -4.68
CA ILE A 158 1.95 -7.76 -4.21
C ILE A 158 1.65 -6.62 -3.23
N TYR A 159 0.41 -6.19 -3.18
CA TYR A 159 -0.09 -5.27 -2.16
C TYR A 159 -0.34 -6.03 -0.86
N GLN A 160 0.48 -5.80 0.16
CA GLN A 160 0.38 -6.47 1.46
C GLN A 160 -0.75 -5.89 2.31
N ASP A 161 -0.87 -4.58 2.34
CA ASP A 161 -1.89 -3.85 3.09
C ASP A 161 -2.19 -2.52 2.41
N CYS A 162 -3.32 -1.90 2.77
CA CYS A 162 -3.66 -0.56 2.29
C CYS A 162 -4.60 0.18 3.24
N VAL A 163 -4.58 1.52 3.11
CA VAL A 163 -5.52 2.44 3.76
C VAL A 163 -6.11 3.37 2.70
N ILE A 164 -7.42 3.35 2.55
CA ILE A 164 -8.16 4.17 1.57
C ILE A 164 -8.75 5.38 2.29
N GLN A 165 -8.41 6.58 1.82
CA GLN A 165 -8.82 7.85 2.43
C GLN A 165 -9.42 8.80 1.39
N PRO A 166 -10.33 9.72 1.78
CA PRO A 166 -10.65 10.89 0.97
C PRO A 166 -9.41 11.76 0.74
N LYS A 167 -9.17 12.21 -0.49
CA LYS A 167 -7.99 13.04 -0.83
C LYS A 167 -7.88 14.30 0.04
N ASN A 168 -8.99 14.94 0.34
CA ASN A 168 -9.05 16.15 1.16
C ASN A 168 -8.78 15.90 2.66
N LYS A 169 -8.76 14.65 3.11
CA LYS A 169 -8.54 14.22 4.51
C LYS A 169 -7.37 13.26 4.64
N MET A 170 -6.56 13.09 3.59
CA MET A 170 -5.45 12.13 3.61
C MET A 170 -4.40 12.49 4.67
N ASP A 171 -3.88 11.45 5.29
CA ASP A 171 -2.74 11.50 6.20
C ASP A 171 -1.88 10.25 5.97
N GLU A 172 -0.88 10.40 5.08
CA GLU A 172 -0.02 9.30 4.64
C GLU A 172 0.81 8.72 5.77
N ARG A 173 1.31 9.57 6.69
CA ARG A 173 2.11 9.10 7.83
C ARG A 173 1.28 8.28 8.80
N LYS A 174 0.06 8.73 9.08
CA LYS A 174 -0.87 7.98 9.92
C LYS A 174 -1.25 6.65 9.27
N ALA A 175 -1.53 6.67 7.97
CA ALA A 175 -1.83 5.45 7.21
C ALA A 175 -0.64 4.47 7.24
N ALA A 176 0.60 4.97 7.10
CA ALA A 176 1.80 4.13 7.19
C ALA A 176 1.94 3.48 8.58
N VAL A 177 1.79 4.25 9.67
CA VAL A 177 1.82 3.72 11.04
C VAL A 177 0.74 2.66 11.23
N GLU A 178 -0.48 2.90 10.72
CA GLU A 178 -1.60 1.96 10.80
C GLU A 178 -1.29 0.64 10.07
N MET A 179 -0.75 0.69 8.85
CA MET A 179 -0.36 -0.50 8.09
C MET A 179 0.78 -1.27 8.77
N LEU A 180 1.81 -0.56 9.26
CA LEU A 180 2.93 -1.20 9.95
C LEU A 180 2.51 -1.84 11.29
N SER A 181 1.53 -1.27 11.98
CA SER A 181 1.01 -1.83 13.25
C SER A 181 0.23 -3.13 13.08
N ARG A 182 -0.32 -3.38 11.87
CA ARG A 182 -1.04 -4.62 11.52
C ARG A 182 -0.13 -5.69 10.91
N LEU A 183 1.12 -5.36 10.63
CA LEU A 183 2.03 -6.25 9.90
C LEU A 183 2.61 -7.32 10.84
N GLU A 184 2.32 -8.58 10.56
CA GLU A 184 2.82 -9.75 11.26
C GLU A 184 3.60 -10.65 10.29
N CYS A 185 4.92 -10.43 10.12
CA CYS A 185 5.69 -11.15 9.09
C CYS A 185 7.16 -11.44 9.44
N GLY A 186 7.57 -11.36 10.72
CA GLY A 186 8.97 -11.46 11.10
C GLY A 186 9.78 -10.22 10.67
N LYS A 187 11.07 -10.38 10.39
CA LYS A 187 11.94 -9.25 10.04
C LYS A 187 11.58 -8.67 8.68
N TYR A 188 11.49 -7.35 8.64
CA TYR A 188 11.20 -6.63 7.39
C TYR A 188 11.94 -5.31 7.29
N ILE A 189 12.18 -4.88 6.05
CA ILE A 189 12.70 -3.56 5.71
C ILE A 189 11.58 -2.80 5.00
N VAL A 190 11.31 -1.57 5.42
CA VAL A 190 10.34 -0.69 4.76
C VAL A 190 11.03 0.55 4.15
N LEU A 191 10.81 0.76 2.87
CA LEU A 191 11.34 1.90 2.11
C LEU A 191 10.27 2.97 1.99
N MET A 192 10.60 4.21 2.37
CA MET A 192 9.66 5.33 2.38
C MET A 192 10.26 6.59 1.75
N ASP A 193 9.43 7.37 1.06
CA ASP A 193 9.84 8.65 0.51
C ASP A 193 10.00 9.73 1.59
N ARG A 194 10.57 10.87 1.21
CA ARG A 194 10.82 12.05 2.06
C ARG A 194 9.57 12.60 2.76
N GLY A 195 8.38 12.34 2.24
CA GLY A 195 7.12 12.71 2.86
C GLY A 195 6.89 12.05 4.22
N TYR A 196 7.47 10.88 4.46
CA TYR A 196 7.30 10.10 5.70
C TYR A 196 8.29 10.47 6.80
N LEU A 197 9.39 11.19 6.50
CA LEU A 197 10.42 11.51 7.49
C LEU A 197 9.85 12.37 8.62
N SER A 198 9.87 11.82 9.83
CA SER A 198 9.54 12.51 11.09
C SER A 198 10.08 11.72 12.27
N PHE A 199 10.31 12.36 13.40
CA PHE A 199 10.70 11.67 14.64
C PHE A 199 9.65 10.62 15.05
N ASN A 200 8.35 10.91 14.84
CA ASN A 200 7.26 9.99 15.15
C ASN A 200 7.37 8.70 14.32
N MET A 201 7.58 8.80 13.02
CA MET A 201 7.75 7.63 12.14
C MET A 201 8.98 6.82 12.51
N ILE A 202 10.13 7.48 12.74
CA ILE A 202 11.36 6.82 13.18
C ILE A 202 11.11 6.04 14.47
N GLN A 203 10.42 6.64 15.44
CA GLN A 203 10.17 5.99 16.73
C GLN A 203 9.19 4.83 16.61
N HIS A 204 8.14 4.94 15.78
CA HIS A 204 7.26 3.80 15.49
C HIS A 204 8.01 2.60 14.91
N CYS A 205 8.97 2.85 14.02
CA CYS A 205 9.83 1.79 13.50
C CYS A 205 10.81 1.24 14.57
N ASN A 206 11.43 2.13 15.36
CA ASN A 206 12.43 1.73 16.35
C ASN A 206 11.87 0.90 17.52
N VAL A 207 10.60 1.08 17.90
CA VAL A 207 9.98 0.28 18.99
C VAL A 207 9.62 -1.13 18.56
N ASN A 208 9.52 -1.40 17.27
CA ASN A 208 9.30 -2.73 16.72
C ASN A 208 10.66 -3.37 16.36
N LYS A 209 11.03 -4.43 17.08
CA LYS A 209 12.33 -5.11 16.93
C LYS A 209 12.55 -5.72 15.55
N ASP A 210 11.49 -6.07 14.84
CA ASP A 210 11.54 -6.70 13.53
C ASP A 210 11.42 -5.68 12.38
N CYS A 211 11.22 -4.40 12.71
CA CYS A 211 11.10 -3.32 11.74
C CYS A 211 12.44 -2.65 11.47
N TYR A 212 12.91 -2.79 10.24
CA TYR A 212 13.99 -2.00 9.68
C TYR A 212 13.40 -1.02 8.66
N TYR A 213 14.00 0.16 8.54
CA TYR A 213 13.48 1.18 7.63
C TYR A 213 14.57 1.91 6.87
N VAL A 214 14.22 2.44 5.72
CA VAL A 214 15.01 3.42 4.96
C VAL A 214 14.08 4.53 4.52
N ILE A 215 14.29 5.74 5.04
CA ILE A 215 13.47 6.92 4.71
C ILE A 215 14.36 7.96 4.04
N ARG A 216 13.96 8.43 2.86
CA ARG A 216 14.68 9.54 2.19
C ARG A 216 14.46 10.84 2.95
N SER A 217 15.51 11.65 3.03
CA SER A 217 15.47 13.02 3.54
C SER A 217 15.67 14.04 2.42
N LYS A 218 15.24 15.27 2.66
CA LYS A 218 15.66 16.42 1.86
C LYS A 218 17.07 16.82 2.27
N THR A 219 17.86 17.33 1.33
CA THR A 219 19.22 17.84 1.57
C THR A 219 19.25 19.24 2.18
N GLY A 220 18.17 20.00 2.00
CA GLY A 220 18.01 21.33 2.55
C GLY A 220 17.17 21.36 3.82
N PHE A 221 16.11 22.18 3.84
CA PHE A 221 15.22 22.26 4.99
C PHE A 221 14.47 20.93 5.21
N THR A 222 14.72 20.29 6.35
CA THR A 222 14.16 18.99 6.74
C THR A 222 13.57 19.06 8.14
N ALA A 223 12.70 18.10 8.47
CA ALA A 223 12.10 17.95 9.79
C ALA A 223 13.14 17.69 10.91
N ILE A 224 14.31 17.19 10.53
CA ILE A 224 15.43 16.88 11.45
C ILE A 224 16.58 17.84 11.14
N LYS A 225 16.77 18.83 12.03
CA LYS A 225 17.69 19.95 11.85
C LYS A 225 19.13 19.49 11.59
N GLU A 226 19.60 18.46 12.28
CA GLU A 226 20.96 17.93 12.20
C GLU A 226 21.31 17.44 10.80
N ILE A 227 20.33 16.91 10.06
CA ILE A 227 20.54 16.46 8.68
C ILE A 227 20.89 17.64 7.77
N SER A 228 20.30 18.82 8.01
CA SER A 228 20.60 20.02 7.22
C SER A 228 21.97 20.62 7.53
N GLN A 229 22.60 20.19 8.62
CA GLN A 229 23.92 20.66 9.09
C GLN A 229 25.04 19.67 8.72
N LEU A 230 24.75 18.57 8.02
CA LEU A 230 25.77 17.64 7.57
C LEU A 230 26.75 18.31 6.60
N PRO A 231 28.05 17.94 6.65
CA PRO A 231 29.07 18.48 5.76
C PRO A 231 28.74 18.20 4.28
N ASP A 232 29.33 18.99 3.38
CA ASP A 232 29.12 18.80 1.92
C ASP A 232 30.06 17.73 1.34
N GLU A 233 30.05 16.56 1.99
CA GLU A 233 30.79 15.35 1.65
C GLU A 233 29.95 14.12 1.95
N GLU A 234 30.42 12.95 1.56
CA GLU A 234 29.79 11.68 1.93
C GLU A 234 29.83 11.48 3.44
N TYR A 235 28.72 11.01 3.99
CA TYR A 235 28.59 10.83 5.42
C TYR A 235 27.86 9.53 5.74
N ASP A 236 28.37 8.79 6.69
CA ASP A 236 27.74 7.62 7.27
C ASP A 236 27.95 7.63 8.78
N GLY A 237 26.90 7.91 9.52
CA GLY A 237 27.02 8.05 10.96
C GLY A 237 25.70 7.99 11.69
N ILE A 238 25.78 7.86 13.01
CA ILE A 238 24.64 7.77 13.90
C ILE A 238 24.33 9.14 14.48
N LEU A 239 23.08 9.53 14.44
CA LEU A 239 22.55 10.69 15.14
C LEU A 239 21.73 10.23 16.35
N ASP A 240 22.00 10.90 17.47
CA ASP A 240 21.29 10.71 18.73
C ASP A 240 20.55 12.00 19.08
N CYS A 241 19.23 11.90 19.19
CA CYS A 241 18.37 13.03 19.52
C CYS A 241 17.46 12.68 20.70
N TRP A 242 17.12 13.70 21.46
CA TRP A 242 16.06 13.62 22.46
C TRP A 242 14.82 14.33 21.95
N VAL A 243 13.67 13.73 22.17
CA VAL A 243 12.39 14.29 21.73
C VAL A 243 11.50 14.50 22.95
N THR A 244 10.96 15.70 23.10
CA THR A 244 10.09 16.06 24.22
C THR A 244 8.87 16.85 23.76
N THR A 245 7.79 16.75 24.53
CA THR A 245 6.60 17.56 24.36
C THR A 245 6.48 18.65 25.43
N SER A 246 7.44 18.71 26.37
CA SER A 246 7.48 19.68 27.46
C SER A 246 8.33 20.89 27.08
N ASN A 247 7.69 22.06 26.97
CA ASN A 247 8.39 23.33 26.79
C ASN A 247 9.38 23.63 27.92
N HIS A 248 9.00 23.29 29.15
CA HIS A 248 9.85 23.51 30.33
C HIS A 248 11.14 22.68 30.20
N PHE A 249 11.01 21.37 29.95
CA PHE A 249 12.15 20.48 29.80
C PHE A 249 13.03 20.88 28.62
N TYR A 250 12.44 21.26 27.48
CA TYR A 250 13.15 21.74 26.30
C TYR A 250 13.99 22.98 26.65
N THR A 251 13.39 23.99 27.29
CA THR A 251 14.06 25.25 27.62
C THR A 251 15.22 25.05 28.58
N GLN A 252 15.10 24.12 29.52
CA GLN A 252 16.15 23.80 30.48
C GLN A 252 17.36 23.05 29.86
N ASN A 253 17.14 22.26 28.82
CA ASN A 253 18.11 21.30 28.30
C ASN A 253 18.60 21.60 26.88
N LYS A 254 18.03 22.54 26.15
CA LYS A 254 18.35 22.85 24.74
C LYS A 254 19.80 23.22 24.49
N ASP A 255 20.49 23.72 25.50
CA ASP A 255 21.90 24.18 25.41
C ASP A 255 22.88 23.05 25.75
N HIS A 256 22.41 21.95 26.32
CA HIS A 256 23.23 20.83 26.79
C HIS A 256 22.91 19.49 26.11
N LEU A 257 21.73 19.36 25.55
CA LEU A 257 21.24 18.14 24.87
C LEU A 257 20.79 18.45 23.45
N ASN A 258 21.06 17.53 22.54
CA ASN A 258 20.41 17.55 21.22
C ASN A 258 18.94 17.17 21.37
N ILE A 259 18.10 18.16 21.64
CA ILE A 259 16.69 17.96 22.01
C ILE A 259 15.74 18.69 21.08
N HIS A 260 14.65 18.03 20.72
CA HIS A 260 13.60 18.54 19.86
C HIS A 260 12.27 18.65 20.60
N LEU A 261 11.60 19.79 20.44
CA LEU A 261 10.27 20.00 20.93
C LEU A 261 9.25 19.61 19.86
N VAL A 262 8.37 18.67 20.18
CA VAL A 262 7.33 18.17 19.29
C VAL A 262 5.95 18.29 19.92
N ASN A 263 4.89 18.25 19.10
CA ASN A 263 3.52 18.34 19.59
C ASN A 263 2.96 16.94 19.92
N ILE A 264 2.25 16.83 21.05
CA ILE A 264 1.56 15.59 21.42
C ILE A 264 0.37 15.35 20.50
N HIS A 265 0.30 14.17 19.91
CA HIS A 265 -0.93 13.53 19.52
C HIS A 265 -1.17 12.36 20.48
N LEU A 266 -2.02 12.54 21.48
CA LEU A 266 -2.37 11.46 22.38
C LEU A 266 -3.11 10.37 21.59
N VAL A 267 -2.45 9.24 21.39
CA VAL A 267 -3.08 7.99 20.96
C VAL A 267 -3.78 7.39 22.16
N ASN A 268 -5.09 7.33 22.16
CA ASN A 268 -5.82 6.57 23.14
C ASN A 268 -5.74 5.08 22.71
N HIS A 269 -4.82 4.33 23.30
CA HIS A 269 -4.55 2.92 22.99
C HIS A 269 -5.77 1.99 23.10
N VAL A 270 -6.83 2.43 23.78
CA VAL A 270 -8.02 1.60 24.02
C VAL A 270 -8.97 1.57 22.82
N ASN A 271 -9.01 2.61 21.96
CA ASN A 271 -10.04 2.72 20.92
C ASN A 271 -9.54 3.17 19.55
N HIS A 272 -8.22 3.21 19.27
CA HIS A 272 -7.64 3.76 18.03
C HIS A 272 -8.18 5.16 17.63
N GLN A 273 -8.72 5.92 18.58
CA GLN A 273 -9.21 7.27 18.35
C GLN A 273 -8.13 8.28 18.68
N TYR A 274 -7.56 8.87 17.63
CA TYR A 274 -6.64 9.99 17.75
C TYR A 274 -7.42 11.27 18.16
N LYS A 275 -7.22 11.78 19.37
CA LYS A 275 -7.67 13.13 19.71
C LYS A 275 -6.72 14.14 19.09
N LYS A 276 -7.18 14.80 18.03
CA LYS A 276 -6.46 15.87 17.36
C LYS A 276 -6.46 17.12 18.24
N PHE A 277 -5.35 17.45 18.87
CA PHE A 277 -5.15 18.82 19.37
C PHE A 277 -4.87 19.70 18.15
N LYS A 278 -5.68 20.74 17.98
CA LYS A 278 -5.45 21.78 16.96
C LYS A 278 -4.24 22.63 17.36
N SER A 279 -3.05 22.18 17.02
CA SER A 279 -1.91 23.08 16.92
C SER A 279 -1.90 23.67 15.53
N LYS A 280 -1.74 24.98 15.41
CA LYS A 280 -1.64 25.71 14.14
C LYS A 280 -0.37 25.36 13.35
N ASN A 281 0.54 24.57 13.90
CA ASN A 281 1.85 24.25 13.30
C ASN A 281 1.90 22.77 12.90
N SER A 282 2.04 22.59 11.63
CA SER A 282 2.42 21.45 10.78
C SER A 282 2.31 20.01 11.35
N LYS A 283 1.77 19.14 10.50
CA LYS A 283 1.74 17.67 10.63
C LYS A 283 3.12 17.03 10.91
N ASP A 284 4.20 17.79 10.75
CA ASP A 284 5.58 17.31 10.83
C ASP A 284 6.07 17.06 12.27
N ASN A 285 5.39 17.62 13.27
CA ASN A 285 5.77 17.58 14.67
C ASN A 285 4.81 16.77 15.54
N SER A 286 4.06 15.82 14.98
CA SER A 286 3.22 14.91 15.78
C SER A 286 4.05 13.90 16.56
N TRP A 287 3.57 13.50 17.75
CA TRP A 287 4.25 12.59 18.64
C TRP A 287 3.25 11.70 19.38
N ASP A 288 3.41 10.37 19.26
CA ASP A 288 2.47 9.37 19.78
C ASP A 288 3.01 8.64 21.02
N PHE A 289 4.21 9.02 21.50
CA PHE A 289 4.92 8.32 22.55
C PHE A 289 4.93 9.08 23.89
N LYS A 290 5.75 8.61 24.84
CA LYS A 290 5.96 9.28 26.13
C LYS A 290 6.50 10.70 25.93
N GLN A 291 6.26 11.53 26.92
CA GLN A 291 6.66 12.95 26.93
C GLN A 291 8.15 13.19 26.63
N PHE A 292 9.00 12.20 26.88
CA PHE A 292 10.42 12.29 26.68
C PHE A 292 10.97 10.95 26.16
N CYS A 293 11.62 10.95 24.99
CA CYS A 293 12.19 9.75 24.39
C CYS A 293 13.55 10.05 23.77
N HIS A 294 14.43 9.07 23.86
CA HIS A 294 15.68 9.03 23.10
C HIS A 294 15.41 8.38 21.74
N VAL A 295 15.79 9.07 20.67
CA VAL A 295 15.60 8.61 19.29
C VAL A 295 16.95 8.52 18.62
N ARG A 296 17.34 7.32 18.23
CA ARG A 296 18.62 7.02 17.59
C ARG A 296 18.38 6.49 16.19
N PHE A 297 19.14 6.98 15.21
CA PHE A 297 19.07 6.54 13.82
C PHE A 297 20.42 6.79 13.11
N ARG A 298 20.67 6.03 12.05
CA ARG A 298 21.81 6.20 11.15
C ARG A 298 21.42 7.11 10.00
N VAL A 299 22.34 7.97 9.57
CA VAL A 299 22.19 8.82 8.38
C VAL A 299 23.27 8.46 7.38
N CYS A 300 22.84 8.15 6.16
CA CYS A 300 23.70 7.86 5.01
C CYS A 300 23.53 8.98 3.98
N LYS A 301 24.62 9.70 3.66
CA LYS A 301 24.67 10.74 2.63
C LYS A 301 25.66 10.36 1.56
N PHE A 302 25.24 10.30 0.30
CA PHE A 302 26.09 9.93 -0.83
C PHE A 302 25.75 10.72 -2.10
N ARG A 303 26.68 10.81 -3.04
CA ARG A 303 26.46 11.51 -4.31
C ARG A 303 25.54 10.74 -5.22
N ILE A 304 24.63 11.48 -5.85
CA ILE A 304 23.82 11.00 -6.96
C ILE A 304 24.58 11.24 -8.26
N ASN A 305 24.60 10.28 -9.19
CA ASN A 305 25.15 10.53 -10.51
C ASN A 305 24.37 11.65 -11.21
N PRO A 306 25.04 12.57 -11.94
CA PRO A 306 24.38 13.67 -12.64
C PRO A 306 23.27 13.23 -13.59
N ASP A 307 23.41 12.06 -14.21
CA ASP A 307 22.43 11.49 -15.12
C ASP A 307 21.15 11.00 -14.43
N ASP A 308 21.24 10.66 -13.12
CA ASP A 308 20.11 10.18 -12.30
C ASP A 308 19.35 11.35 -11.61
N ALA A 309 19.88 12.56 -11.67
CA ALA A 309 19.32 13.73 -10.96
C ALA A 309 18.88 14.85 -11.92
N PRO A 310 17.64 14.81 -12.45
CA PRO A 310 17.16 15.83 -13.39
C PRO A 310 17.07 17.25 -12.75
N ASN A 311 17.14 17.37 -11.42
CA ASN A 311 16.93 18.62 -10.68
C ASN A 311 18.18 19.15 -9.96
N LYS A 312 19.40 18.79 -10.35
CA LYS A 312 20.67 19.25 -9.73
C LYS A 312 20.83 18.93 -8.23
N GLU A 313 20.04 18.01 -7.65
CA GLU A 313 20.36 17.46 -6.34
C GLU A 313 21.64 16.64 -6.46
N GLN A 314 22.74 17.12 -5.86
CA GLN A 314 24.02 16.41 -5.90
C GLN A 314 24.10 15.29 -4.85
N TRP A 315 23.23 15.32 -3.85
CA TRP A 315 23.26 14.45 -2.70
C TRP A 315 21.94 13.75 -2.47
N GLU A 316 22.00 12.48 -2.14
CA GLU A 316 20.90 11.74 -1.54
C GLU A 316 21.20 11.48 -0.07
N VAL A 317 20.17 11.66 0.77
CA VAL A 317 20.28 11.45 2.22
C VAL A 317 19.21 10.44 2.63
N LEU A 318 19.64 9.36 3.28
CA LEU A 318 18.79 8.30 3.80
C LEU A 318 18.91 8.23 5.32
N VAL A 319 17.79 8.02 5.99
CA VAL A 319 17.68 7.80 7.44
C VAL A 319 17.23 6.37 7.67
N THR A 320 17.95 5.63 8.54
CA THR A 320 17.75 4.19 8.71
C THR A 320 18.13 3.70 10.12
N ASN A 321 17.70 2.50 10.48
CA ASN A 321 18.23 1.73 11.62
C ASN A 321 18.99 0.47 11.18
N LEU A 322 19.24 0.31 9.87
CA LEU A 322 20.04 -0.81 9.34
C LEU A 322 21.50 -0.69 9.80
N ASP A 323 22.08 -1.82 10.15
CA ASP A 323 23.47 -1.95 10.56
C ASP A 323 24.43 -1.65 9.41
N ALA A 324 25.52 -0.92 9.68
CA ALA A 324 26.48 -0.48 8.67
C ALA A 324 27.31 -1.64 8.09
N ASP A 325 27.62 -2.65 8.90
CA ASP A 325 28.41 -3.80 8.46
C ASP A 325 27.63 -4.68 7.47
N LYS A 326 26.31 -4.84 7.70
CA LYS A 326 25.43 -5.58 6.80
C LYS A 326 25.00 -4.75 5.58
N PHE A 327 24.85 -3.46 5.76
CA PHE A 327 24.35 -2.52 4.74
C PHE A 327 25.29 -1.31 4.64
N PRO A 328 26.49 -1.47 4.02
CA PRO A 328 27.40 -0.36 3.77
C PRO A 328 26.76 0.67 2.84
N LEU A 329 27.38 1.85 2.71
CA LEU A 329 26.82 3.02 2.04
C LEU A 329 26.43 2.74 0.58
N GLU A 330 27.25 1.99 -0.16
CA GLU A 330 27.00 1.62 -1.55
C GLU A 330 25.72 0.80 -1.68
N ARG A 331 25.52 -0.15 -0.76
CA ARG A 331 24.34 -1.02 -0.74
C ARG A 331 23.06 -0.27 -0.37
N MET A 332 23.17 0.79 0.42
CA MET A 332 22.03 1.63 0.78
C MET A 332 21.41 2.32 -0.44
N LYS A 333 22.25 2.77 -1.39
CA LYS A 333 21.77 3.34 -2.66
C LYS A 333 21.00 2.33 -3.49
N GLU A 334 21.55 1.13 -3.66
CA GLU A 334 20.90 0.05 -4.41
C GLU A 334 19.57 -0.36 -3.77
N LEU A 335 19.56 -0.53 -2.45
CA LEU A 335 18.37 -0.89 -1.69
C LEU A 335 17.26 0.15 -1.86
N TYR A 336 17.58 1.44 -1.71
CA TYR A 336 16.57 2.49 -1.81
C TYR A 336 15.98 2.62 -3.22
N ASN A 337 16.76 2.34 -4.26
CA ASN A 337 16.28 2.35 -5.64
C ASN A 337 15.16 1.33 -5.89
N LEU A 338 15.10 0.24 -5.14
CA LEU A 338 14.02 -0.75 -5.25
C LEU A 338 12.65 -0.16 -4.91
N ARG A 339 12.59 0.94 -4.14
CA ARG A 339 11.34 1.65 -3.81
C ARG A 339 10.50 2.00 -5.03
N TRP A 340 11.12 2.31 -6.16
CA TRP A 340 10.42 2.60 -7.41
C TRP A 340 9.48 1.48 -7.89
N GLY A 341 9.61 0.29 -7.31
CA GLY A 341 8.70 -0.83 -7.58
C GLY A 341 7.24 -0.52 -7.27
N ILE A 342 6.95 0.21 -6.18
CA ILE A 342 5.57 0.59 -5.83
C ILE A 342 5.00 1.61 -6.82
N GLU A 343 5.80 2.57 -7.29
CA GLU A 343 5.34 3.55 -8.29
C GLU A 343 5.00 2.87 -9.63
N LYS A 344 5.80 1.86 -10.03
CA LYS A 344 5.49 1.02 -11.20
C LYS A 344 4.19 0.25 -11.02
N SER A 345 3.92 -0.27 -9.82
CA SER A 345 2.65 -0.98 -9.53
C SER A 345 1.44 -0.06 -9.59
N PHE A 346 1.55 1.18 -9.08
CA PHE A 346 0.50 2.18 -9.22
C PHE A 346 0.25 2.58 -10.68
N LYS A 347 1.31 2.66 -11.50
CA LYS A 347 1.16 2.91 -12.93
C LYS A 347 0.36 1.80 -13.60
N MET A 348 0.63 0.54 -13.26
CA MET A 348 -0.15 -0.59 -13.77
C MET A 348 -1.63 -0.50 -13.36
N LEU A 349 -1.91 -0.17 -12.09
CA LEU A 349 -3.29 -0.01 -11.62
C LEU A 349 -4.03 1.18 -12.29
N LYS A 350 -3.32 2.18 -12.81
CA LYS A 350 -3.94 3.40 -13.37
C LYS A 350 -4.09 3.38 -14.88
N TYR A 351 -3.13 2.83 -15.60
CA TYR A 351 -2.95 3.11 -17.02
C TYR A 351 -2.79 1.88 -17.91
N ASP A 352 -2.34 0.75 -17.37
CA ASP A 352 -2.18 -0.47 -18.13
C ASP A 352 -3.51 -1.24 -18.22
N ASP A 353 -3.52 -2.46 -18.77
CA ASP A 353 -4.73 -3.27 -18.98
C ASP A 353 -5.56 -3.54 -17.70
N CYS A 354 -5.01 -3.16 -16.54
CA CYS A 354 -5.69 -3.14 -15.24
C CYS A 354 -6.23 -1.76 -14.85
N GLY A 355 -6.19 -0.78 -15.75
CA GLY A 355 -6.53 0.61 -15.47
C GLY A 355 -7.88 0.75 -14.76
N ILE A 356 -7.83 1.21 -13.50
CA ILE A 356 -9.02 1.34 -12.66
C ILE A 356 -9.89 2.47 -13.20
N GLN A 357 -11.06 2.13 -13.71
CA GLN A 357 -12.16 3.07 -13.97
C GLN A 357 -13.34 2.67 -13.10
N PHE A 358 -13.65 3.49 -12.11
CA PHE A 358 -14.77 3.19 -11.22
C PHE A 358 -16.11 3.26 -11.95
N HIS A 359 -16.88 2.17 -11.84
CA HIS A 359 -18.24 2.06 -12.40
C HIS A 359 -19.26 2.82 -11.56
N SER A 360 -18.89 3.27 -10.38
CA SER A 360 -19.79 3.80 -9.38
C SER A 360 -19.42 5.20 -8.93
N LYS A 361 -20.45 5.97 -8.55
CA LYS A 361 -20.30 7.32 -8.00
C LYS A 361 -20.30 7.35 -6.46
N LYS A 362 -20.76 6.27 -5.81
CA LYS A 362 -20.84 6.17 -4.35
C LYS A 362 -19.49 5.75 -3.76
N ASP A 363 -19.05 6.40 -2.72
CA ASP A 363 -17.75 6.19 -2.10
C ASP A 363 -17.57 4.75 -1.58
N GLU A 364 -18.62 4.15 -1.02
CA GLU A 364 -18.61 2.75 -0.60
C GLU A 364 -18.34 1.79 -1.77
N PHE A 365 -18.93 2.05 -2.93
CA PHE A 365 -18.72 1.21 -4.11
C PHE A 365 -17.34 1.44 -4.73
N VAL A 366 -16.82 2.66 -4.66
CA VAL A 366 -15.45 2.98 -5.06
C VAL A 366 -14.46 2.20 -4.19
N LYS A 367 -14.67 2.14 -2.87
CA LYS A 367 -13.85 1.31 -1.96
C LYS A 367 -13.94 -0.17 -2.30
N MET A 368 -15.13 -0.71 -2.58
CA MET A 368 -15.30 -2.11 -3.02
C MET A 368 -14.50 -2.41 -4.27
N GLU A 369 -14.65 -1.57 -5.29
CA GLU A 369 -13.97 -1.75 -6.57
C GLU A 369 -12.44 -1.65 -6.39
N LEU A 370 -11.95 -0.73 -5.57
CA LEU A 370 -10.53 -0.60 -5.30
C LEU A 370 -9.94 -1.86 -4.64
N TYR A 371 -10.59 -2.39 -3.59
CA TYR A 371 -10.17 -3.68 -3.00
C TYR A 371 -10.25 -4.82 -4.01
N ALA A 372 -11.30 -4.88 -4.83
CA ALA A 372 -11.46 -5.90 -5.86
C ALA A 372 -10.31 -5.90 -6.86
N HIS A 373 -9.86 -4.72 -7.30
CA HIS A 373 -8.69 -4.58 -8.17
C HIS A 373 -7.38 -4.99 -7.49
N LEU A 374 -7.21 -4.68 -6.19
CA LEU A 374 -6.04 -5.13 -5.43
C LEU A 374 -6.01 -6.66 -5.26
N ILE A 375 -7.18 -7.29 -5.02
CA ILE A 375 -7.30 -8.75 -4.97
C ILE A 375 -6.94 -9.36 -6.32
N ALA A 376 -7.52 -8.86 -7.42
CA ALA A 376 -7.22 -9.33 -8.77
C ALA A 376 -5.73 -9.18 -9.09
N TYR A 377 -5.13 -8.03 -8.77
CA TYR A 377 -3.70 -7.77 -8.93
C TYR A 377 -2.86 -8.83 -8.19
N ASN A 378 -3.11 -9.05 -6.91
CA ASN A 378 -2.34 -9.99 -6.09
C ASN A 378 -2.46 -11.43 -6.60
N VAL A 379 -3.65 -11.85 -7.03
CA VAL A 379 -3.87 -13.17 -7.62
C VAL A 379 -3.03 -13.33 -8.90
N ILE A 380 -3.08 -12.36 -9.79
CA ILE A 380 -2.33 -12.40 -11.06
C ILE A 380 -0.83 -12.39 -10.80
N MET A 381 -0.35 -11.51 -9.92
CA MET A 381 1.08 -11.46 -9.59
C MET A 381 1.58 -12.73 -8.91
N ASN A 382 0.75 -13.38 -8.09
CA ASN A 382 1.09 -14.69 -7.52
C ASN A 382 1.23 -15.75 -8.63
N MET A 383 0.33 -15.80 -9.60
CA MET A 383 0.43 -16.71 -10.76
C MET A 383 1.68 -16.42 -11.59
N VAL A 384 1.98 -15.15 -11.86
CA VAL A 384 3.19 -14.73 -12.58
C VAL A 384 4.45 -15.17 -11.85
N ASN A 385 4.51 -14.98 -10.54
CA ASN A 385 5.67 -15.37 -9.72
C ASN A 385 5.88 -16.89 -9.69
N GLN A 386 4.82 -17.69 -9.78
CA GLN A 386 4.89 -19.16 -9.86
C GLN A 386 5.27 -19.64 -11.26
N ALA A 387 4.84 -18.96 -12.30
CA ALA A 387 5.14 -19.30 -13.69
C ALA A 387 6.58 -18.96 -14.09
N TYR A 388 7.28 -18.12 -13.32
CA TYR A 388 8.66 -17.73 -13.59
C TYR A 388 9.62 -18.88 -13.28
N ALA A 389 9.83 -19.75 -14.28
CA ALA A 389 10.96 -20.69 -14.26
C ALA A 389 12.20 -19.98 -14.83
N PRO A 390 13.37 -20.05 -14.15
CA PRO A 390 14.59 -19.51 -14.73
C PRO A 390 14.90 -20.24 -16.04
N HIS A 391 14.86 -19.52 -17.16
CA HIS A 391 15.30 -20.07 -18.45
C HIS A 391 16.79 -20.40 -18.36
N PRO A 392 17.23 -21.55 -18.92
CA PRO A 392 18.64 -21.81 -19.05
C PRO A 392 19.27 -20.66 -19.83
N LYS A 393 20.41 -20.14 -19.33
CA LYS A 393 21.14 -19.00 -19.87
C LYS A 393 21.17 -19.05 -21.38
N SER A 394 20.42 -18.17 -22.04
CA SER A 394 20.57 -17.97 -23.48
C SER A 394 21.95 -17.36 -23.72
N LYS A 395 22.55 -17.61 -24.91
CA LYS A 395 23.83 -17.04 -25.29
C LYS A 395 23.85 -15.49 -25.39
N SER A 396 22.72 -14.83 -25.18
CA SER A 396 22.60 -13.38 -25.05
C SER A 396 22.42 -13.02 -23.56
N ASN A 397 23.13 -12.00 -23.08
CA ASN A 397 23.02 -11.44 -21.70
C ASN A 397 21.69 -10.74 -21.42
N SER A 398 20.64 -11.03 -22.18
CA SER A 398 19.31 -10.43 -22.00
C SER A 398 18.51 -11.25 -20.99
N GLU A 399 18.16 -10.65 -19.89
CA GLU A 399 17.17 -11.20 -18.94
C GLU A 399 15.77 -11.10 -19.57
N TYR A 400 15.11 -12.25 -19.74
CA TYR A 400 13.72 -12.27 -20.17
C TYR A 400 12.83 -11.78 -19.02
N GLN A 401 12.10 -10.71 -19.26
CA GLN A 401 11.06 -10.23 -18.34
C GLN A 401 9.68 -10.67 -18.83
N ILE A 402 8.84 -11.13 -17.91
CA ILE A 402 7.44 -11.42 -18.23
C ILE A 402 6.75 -10.11 -18.60
N ASN A 403 6.09 -10.10 -19.76
CA ASN A 403 5.20 -9.01 -20.13
C ASN A 403 3.96 -9.04 -19.21
N LEU A 404 3.94 -8.15 -18.21
CA LEU A 404 2.89 -8.13 -17.20
C LEU A 404 1.53 -7.80 -17.80
N SER A 405 1.44 -6.87 -18.76
CA SER A 405 0.17 -6.56 -19.45
C SER A 405 -0.42 -7.78 -20.12
N MET A 406 0.43 -8.57 -20.80
CA MET A 406 -0.01 -9.83 -21.42
C MET A 406 -0.40 -10.87 -20.35
N ALA A 407 0.32 -10.95 -19.23
CA ALA A 407 -0.02 -11.86 -18.14
C ALA A 407 -1.38 -11.52 -17.52
N PHE A 408 -1.65 -10.23 -17.30
CA PHE A 408 -2.95 -9.75 -16.84
C PHE A 408 -4.06 -10.11 -17.84
N PHE A 409 -3.84 -9.86 -19.12
CA PHE A 409 -4.78 -10.21 -20.18
C PHE A 409 -5.06 -11.72 -20.21
N ILE A 410 -4.03 -12.56 -20.21
CA ILE A 410 -4.16 -14.03 -20.26
C ILE A 410 -4.94 -14.54 -19.04
N VAL A 411 -4.61 -14.08 -17.83
CA VAL A 411 -5.28 -14.57 -16.61
C VAL A 411 -6.74 -14.15 -16.58
N HIS A 412 -7.06 -12.94 -16.97
CA HIS A 412 -8.46 -12.53 -17.15
C HIS A 412 -9.16 -13.40 -18.20
N PHE A 413 -8.53 -13.64 -19.33
CA PHE A 413 -9.13 -14.43 -20.41
C PHE A 413 -9.26 -15.90 -20.07
N SER A 414 -8.25 -16.51 -19.40
CA SER A 414 -8.29 -17.93 -19.02
C SER A 414 -9.36 -18.24 -17.98
N ARG A 415 -9.72 -17.31 -17.11
CA ARG A 415 -10.84 -17.47 -16.18
C ARG A 415 -12.19 -17.65 -16.88
N TYR A 416 -12.37 -17.09 -18.07
CA TYR A 416 -13.57 -17.29 -18.89
C TYR A 416 -13.60 -18.70 -19.49
N TRP A 417 -12.44 -19.24 -19.91
CA TRP A 417 -12.34 -20.54 -20.58
C TRP A 417 -12.44 -21.73 -19.61
N ILE A 418 -11.84 -21.62 -18.42
CA ILE A 418 -11.89 -22.68 -17.38
C ILE A 418 -13.33 -22.89 -16.89
N ALA A 419 -14.16 -21.85 -16.90
CA ALA A 419 -15.58 -21.98 -16.53
C ALA A 419 -16.44 -22.72 -17.57
N GLU A 420 -15.99 -22.80 -18.84
CA GLU A 420 -16.73 -23.52 -19.91
C GLU A 420 -16.40 -25.02 -19.99
N GLU A 421 -15.19 -25.42 -19.59
CA GLU A 421 -14.75 -26.82 -19.77
C GLU A 421 -15.14 -27.78 -18.64
N GLY A 422 -15.72 -27.30 -17.55
CA GLY A 422 -16.32 -28.17 -16.50
C GLY A 422 -15.40 -29.26 -15.94
N LEU A 423 -14.07 -29.04 -15.95
CA LEU A 423 -13.04 -29.99 -15.50
C LEU A 423 -12.53 -29.66 -14.11
#